data_b48ee511cfa3bcd8ce2a1244d35843a1
#
_entry.id   b48ee511cfa3bcd8ce2a1244d35843a1
#
_cell.length_a   1.000
_cell.length_b   1.000
_cell.length_c   1.000
_cell.angle_alpha   90.00
_cell.angle_beta   90.00
_cell.angle_gamma   90.00
#
_symmetry.space_group_name_H-M   'P 1'
#
loop_
_entity.id
_entity.type
_entity.pdbx_description
1 polymer ?
#
loop_
_entity_poly.entity_id
_entity_poly.type
_entity_poly.pdbx_seq_one_letter_code
_entity_poly.pdbx_strand_id
1 'polypeptide(L)'
;MRAKFFVSLWSLLLASALVAAPSFSAPSESDFLIVPTEKIVWKEADAGAKMAVVFGDPSKTGMYVIRAYFPPGVMSSPHFHGEDRHVIVVQGTWNAGTDDSWDPKATTPLKTGTYMFHKAGAVHYDGSAGDEGAMVQIVGMGPSKTTFLFPKEGSFGKPRKLN
;
A
#
# COMPACT_ATOMS: atom_id res chain seq x y z
N MET A 1 65.52 -47.25 46.47
CA MET A 1 64.76 -45.98 46.22
C MET A 1 63.72 -46.24 45.18
N ARG A 2 62.43 -46.23 45.53
CA ARG A 2 61.32 -46.46 44.60
C ARG A 2 60.57 -45.10 44.44
N ALA A 3 60.63 -44.51 43.26
CA ALA A 3 59.91 -43.32 42.92
C ALA A 3 58.45 -43.66 42.69
N LYS A 4 57.53 -42.98 43.41
CA LYS A 4 56.08 -43.06 43.19
C LYS A 4 55.66 -41.95 42.21
N PHE A 5 55.16 -42.34 41.03
CA PHE A 5 54.54 -41.45 40.08
C PHE A 5 53.06 -41.20 40.53
N PHE A 6 52.74 -39.97 40.86
CA PHE A 6 51.37 -39.52 41.01
C PHE A 6 50.84 -39.11 39.66
N VAL A 7 49.82 -39.81 39.13
CA VAL A 7 49.05 -39.41 37.95
C VAL A 7 47.84 -38.65 38.45
N SER A 8 47.84 -37.33 38.19
CA SER A 8 46.69 -36.47 38.50
C SER A 8 45.70 -36.56 37.36
N LEU A 9 44.53 -37.14 37.60
CA LEU A 9 43.38 -37.13 36.67
C LEU A 9 42.68 -35.76 36.76
N TRP A 10 42.83 -34.92 35.74
CA TRP A 10 42.00 -33.75 35.57
C TRP A 10 40.73 -34.14 34.80
N SER A 11 39.59 -34.17 35.52
CA SER A 11 38.28 -34.39 34.92
C SER A 11 37.82 -33.08 34.29
N LEU A 12 37.79 -33.01 32.95
CA LEU A 12 37.13 -31.92 32.22
C LEU A 12 35.64 -32.09 32.32
N LEU A 13 34.96 -31.22 33.08
CA LEU A 13 33.53 -31.06 33.05
C LEU A 13 33.14 -30.24 31.79
N LEU A 14 32.66 -30.89 30.75
CA LEU A 14 31.99 -30.21 29.64
C LEU A 14 30.60 -29.72 30.12
N ALA A 15 30.51 -28.43 30.38
CA ALA A 15 29.20 -27.78 30.56
C ALA A 15 28.50 -27.62 29.20
N SER A 16 27.55 -28.51 28.90
CA SER A 16 26.68 -28.39 27.73
C SER A 16 25.69 -27.23 27.97
N ALA A 17 25.95 -26.05 27.37
CA ALA A 17 24.98 -24.96 27.32
C ALA A 17 23.82 -25.39 26.44
N LEU A 18 22.67 -25.67 27.07
CA LEU A 18 21.41 -25.91 26.37
C LEU A 18 20.92 -24.57 25.81
N VAL A 19 21.20 -24.32 24.52
CA VAL A 19 20.60 -23.17 23.81
C VAL A 19 19.12 -23.47 23.61
N ALA A 20 18.24 -22.82 24.38
CA ALA A 20 16.83 -22.91 24.18
C ALA A 20 16.47 -22.32 22.79
N ALA A 21 15.93 -23.15 21.92
CA ALA A 21 15.39 -22.67 20.64
C ALA A 21 14.22 -21.72 20.90
N PRO A 22 14.09 -20.63 20.12
CA PRO A 22 12.95 -19.72 20.27
C PRO A 22 11.66 -20.51 20.01
N SER A 23 10.74 -20.50 20.98
CA SER A 23 9.42 -21.09 20.84
C SER A 23 8.56 -20.17 20.00
N PHE A 24 8.30 -20.53 18.74
CA PHE A 24 7.27 -19.88 17.95
C PHE A 24 5.91 -20.43 18.40
N SER A 25 5.08 -19.57 18.99
CA SER A 25 3.67 -19.89 19.21
C SER A 25 2.96 -19.99 17.87
N ALA A 26 2.09 -20.97 17.70
CA ALA A 26 1.18 -20.97 16.55
C ALA A 26 0.31 -19.71 16.60
N PRO A 27 0.11 -19.02 15.45
CA PRO A 27 -0.74 -17.83 15.40
C PRO A 27 -2.16 -18.16 15.86
N SER A 28 -2.81 -17.24 16.59
CA SER A 28 -4.23 -17.34 16.97
C SER A 28 -5.11 -16.64 15.91
N GLU A 29 -6.41 -16.93 15.85
CA GLU A 29 -7.35 -16.22 14.96
C GLU A 29 -7.34 -14.71 15.19
N SER A 30 -7.01 -14.24 16.42
CA SER A 30 -6.89 -12.81 16.75
C SER A 30 -5.62 -12.16 16.20
N ASP A 31 -4.63 -12.91 15.74
CA ASP A 31 -3.37 -12.42 15.18
C ASP A 31 -3.51 -12.04 13.69
N PHE A 32 -4.66 -12.34 13.09
CA PHE A 32 -4.93 -12.08 11.68
C PHE A 32 -6.18 -11.24 11.49
N LEU A 33 -6.10 -10.25 10.59
CA LEU A 33 -7.24 -9.52 10.05
C LEU A 33 -7.51 -10.03 8.62
N ILE A 34 -8.65 -10.67 8.41
CA ILE A 34 -9.12 -11.07 7.10
C ILE A 34 -10.28 -10.16 6.71
N VAL A 35 -10.13 -9.46 5.57
CA VAL A 35 -11.18 -8.61 5.00
C VAL A 35 -11.59 -9.19 3.64
N PRO A 36 -12.60 -10.07 3.58
CA PRO A 36 -13.12 -10.60 2.33
C PRO A 36 -13.64 -9.48 1.43
N THR A 37 -13.54 -9.65 0.12
CA THR A 37 -13.91 -8.61 -0.86
C THR A 37 -15.36 -8.14 -0.68
N GLU A 38 -16.28 -9.05 -0.38
CA GLU A 38 -17.70 -8.77 -0.13
C GLU A 38 -17.99 -8.05 1.19
N LYS A 39 -17.00 -7.94 2.08
CA LYS A 39 -17.07 -7.20 3.35
C LYS A 39 -16.48 -5.80 3.27
N ILE A 40 -15.91 -5.41 2.14
CA ILE A 40 -15.34 -4.07 1.94
C ILE A 40 -16.48 -3.04 1.88
N VAL A 41 -16.41 -2.06 2.78
CA VAL A 41 -17.41 -0.98 2.85
C VAL A 41 -16.92 0.19 1.98
N TRP A 42 -17.58 0.38 0.85
CA TRP A 42 -17.27 1.43 -0.10
C TRP A 42 -17.99 2.73 0.25
N LYS A 43 -17.28 3.84 0.10
CA LYS A 43 -17.83 5.21 0.12
C LYS A 43 -17.80 5.76 -1.28
N GLU A 44 -18.92 6.29 -1.72
CA GLU A 44 -19.05 6.98 -3.02
C GLU A 44 -18.26 8.29 -2.99
N ALA A 45 -17.68 8.63 -4.13
CA ALA A 45 -17.02 9.89 -4.43
C ALA A 45 -17.60 10.48 -5.73
N ASP A 46 -17.04 11.60 -6.20
CA ASP A 46 -17.51 12.25 -7.42
C ASP A 46 -17.43 11.31 -8.64
N ALA A 47 -18.31 11.50 -9.60
CA ALA A 47 -18.37 10.78 -10.87
C ALA A 47 -18.46 9.24 -10.76
N GLY A 48 -18.95 8.72 -9.62
CA GLY A 48 -19.08 7.28 -9.36
C GLY A 48 -17.79 6.59 -8.97
N ALA A 49 -16.71 7.32 -8.75
CA ALA A 49 -15.52 6.78 -8.09
C ALA A 49 -15.87 6.32 -6.66
N LYS A 50 -15.15 5.35 -6.13
CA LYS A 50 -15.38 4.79 -4.79
C LYS A 50 -14.09 4.60 -4.05
N MET A 51 -14.13 4.79 -2.74
CA MET A 51 -13.00 4.56 -1.86
C MET A 51 -13.41 3.71 -0.65
N ALA A 52 -12.53 2.85 -0.20
CA ALA A 52 -12.74 2.03 0.99
C ALA A 52 -11.47 1.97 1.84
N VAL A 53 -11.61 2.11 3.16
CA VAL A 53 -10.54 1.81 4.11
C VAL A 53 -10.57 0.31 4.39
N VAL A 54 -9.46 -0.38 4.11
CA VAL A 54 -9.31 -1.81 4.34
C VAL A 54 -8.61 -2.08 5.66
N PHE A 55 -7.65 -1.22 6.03
CA PHE A 55 -6.90 -1.31 7.28
C PHE A 55 -6.50 0.08 7.77
N GLY A 56 -6.43 0.25 9.09
CA GLY A 56 -5.99 1.49 9.73
C GLY A 56 -6.98 2.65 9.58
N ASP A 57 -6.49 3.86 9.79
CA ASP A 57 -7.26 5.09 9.65
C ASP A 57 -6.38 6.16 8.98
N PRO A 58 -6.67 6.52 7.71
CA PRO A 58 -5.85 7.50 7.00
C PRO A 58 -5.82 8.89 7.64
N SER A 59 -6.73 9.21 8.56
CA SER A 59 -6.73 10.49 9.27
C SER A 59 -5.81 10.52 10.50
N LYS A 60 -5.28 9.37 10.92
CA LYS A 60 -4.46 9.21 12.13
C LYS A 60 -3.02 8.81 11.78
N THR A 61 -2.12 9.02 12.73
CA THR A 61 -0.74 8.50 12.64
C THR A 61 -0.76 6.98 12.60
N GLY A 62 -0.03 6.39 11.65
CA GLY A 62 0.11 4.96 11.48
C GLY A 62 -0.14 4.51 10.04
N MET A 63 0.11 3.24 9.79
CA MET A 63 -0.11 2.64 8.49
C MET A 63 -1.61 2.54 8.17
N TYR A 64 -1.97 2.84 6.93
CA TYR A 64 -3.30 2.59 6.40
C TYR A 64 -3.22 1.84 5.07
N VAL A 65 -4.29 1.10 4.77
CA VAL A 65 -4.54 0.49 3.47
C VAL A 65 -5.92 0.91 3.00
N ILE A 66 -5.99 1.50 1.81
CA ILE A 66 -7.24 1.87 1.16
C ILE A 66 -7.33 1.22 -0.22
N ARG A 67 -8.55 1.07 -0.73
CA ARG A 67 -8.82 0.76 -2.14
C ARG A 67 -9.55 1.92 -2.78
N ALA A 68 -9.21 2.21 -4.02
CA ALA A 68 -9.89 3.18 -4.87
C ALA A 68 -10.37 2.47 -6.13
N TYR A 69 -11.63 2.70 -6.50
CA TYR A 69 -12.22 2.23 -7.75
C TYR A 69 -12.57 3.43 -8.63
N PHE A 70 -12.20 3.35 -9.89
CA PHE A 70 -12.46 4.33 -10.93
C PHE A 70 -13.36 3.70 -11.98
N PRO A 71 -14.57 4.22 -12.23
CA PRO A 71 -15.40 3.79 -13.35
C PRO A 71 -14.73 4.06 -14.70
N PRO A 72 -15.21 3.44 -15.79
CA PRO A 72 -14.73 3.74 -17.14
C PRO A 72 -14.73 5.24 -17.45
N GLY A 73 -13.61 5.76 -17.95
CA GLY A 73 -13.45 7.16 -18.33
C GLY A 73 -13.38 8.16 -17.17
N VAL A 74 -13.27 7.69 -15.92
CA VAL A 74 -13.19 8.55 -14.72
C VAL A 74 -11.78 8.54 -14.16
N MET A 75 -11.24 9.71 -13.90
CA MET A 75 -9.93 9.93 -13.32
C MET A 75 -10.01 10.94 -12.17
N SER A 76 -9.07 10.87 -11.24
CA SER A 76 -8.83 11.94 -10.27
C SER A 76 -8.39 13.21 -10.99
N SER A 77 -8.76 14.39 -10.50
CA SER A 77 -8.17 15.64 -10.99
C SER A 77 -6.73 15.79 -10.45
N PRO A 78 -5.88 16.61 -11.09
CA PRO A 78 -4.50 16.80 -10.67
C PRO A 78 -4.37 17.17 -9.19
N HIS A 79 -3.57 16.42 -8.46
CA HIS A 79 -3.42 16.55 -7.02
C HIS A 79 -2.07 16.02 -6.55
N PHE A 80 -1.75 16.22 -5.29
CA PHE A 80 -0.63 15.61 -4.59
C PHE A 80 -1.03 15.21 -3.18
N HIS A 81 -0.22 14.34 -2.57
CA HIS A 81 -0.39 13.89 -1.19
C HIS A 81 0.72 14.42 -0.29
N GLY A 82 0.41 14.59 0.99
CA GLY A 82 1.39 15.01 1.99
C GLY A 82 2.35 13.92 2.41
N GLU A 83 2.06 12.65 2.06
CA GLU A 83 2.82 11.46 2.42
C GLU A 83 3.18 10.62 1.19
N ASP A 84 4.20 9.78 1.34
CA ASP A 84 4.55 8.75 0.35
C ASP A 84 3.47 7.67 0.30
N ARG A 85 3.19 7.15 -0.90
CA ARG A 85 2.21 6.08 -1.13
C ARG A 85 2.76 4.99 -2.02
N HIS A 86 2.43 3.76 -1.67
CA HIS A 86 2.69 2.57 -2.45
C HIS A 86 1.38 2.09 -3.07
N VAL A 87 1.33 2.02 -4.39
CA VAL A 87 0.12 1.69 -5.14
C VAL A 87 0.32 0.40 -5.92
N ILE A 88 -0.66 -0.50 -5.85
CA ILE A 88 -0.71 -1.72 -6.66
C ILE A 88 -2.03 -1.73 -7.42
N VAL A 89 -1.97 -1.98 -8.72
CA VAL A 89 -3.16 -2.19 -9.54
C VAL A 89 -3.73 -3.57 -9.25
N VAL A 90 -4.94 -3.64 -8.71
CA VAL A 90 -5.60 -4.91 -8.35
C VAL A 90 -6.63 -5.38 -9.39
N GLN A 91 -7.11 -4.46 -10.25
CA GLN A 91 -8.05 -4.80 -11.32
C GLN A 91 -7.99 -3.78 -12.46
N GLY A 92 -8.13 -4.27 -13.71
CA GLY A 92 -8.23 -3.44 -14.90
C GLY A 92 -6.90 -2.79 -15.31
N THR A 93 -7.02 -1.70 -16.06
CA THR A 93 -5.90 -0.86 -16.48
C THR A 93 -6.02 0.50 -15.82
N TRP A 94 -5.09 0.80 -14.92
CA TRP A 94 -5.02 2.08 -14.24
C TRP A 94 -4.07 3.01 -14.97
N ASN A 95 -4.55 4.19 -15.35
CA ASN A 95 -3.80 5.20 -16.06
C ASN A 95 -3.24 6.24 -15.07
N ALA A 96 -1.94 6.50 -15.13
CA ALA A 96 -1.27 7.45 -14.26
C ALA A 96 -0.54 8.53 -15.08
N GLY A 97 -0.90 9.79 -14.86
CA GLY A 97 -0.23 10.97 -15.36
C GLY A 97 0.61 11.61 -14.25
N THR A 98 1.79 12.15 -14.59
CA THR A 98 2.77 12.68 -13.64
C THR A 98 2.98 14.19 -13.77
N ASP A 99 1.97 14.90 -14.24
CA ASP A 99 1.92 16.35 -14.40
C ASP A 99 0.53 16.89 -13.99
N ASP A 100 0.18 18.09 -14.38
CA ASP A 100 -1.09 18.75 -14.08
C ASP A 100 -2.02 18.92 -15.32
N SER A 101 -1.69 18.29 -16.43
CA SER A 101 -2.44 18.42 -17.69
C SER A 101 -3.84 17.84 -17.63
N TRP A 102 -4.05 16.82 -16.78
CA TRP A 102 -5.29 16.03 -16.74
C TRP A 102 -5.70 15.50 -18.12
N ASP A 103 -4.70 15.11 -18.90
CA ASP A 103 -4.89 14.54 -20.23
C ASP A 103 -4.74 13.00 -20.21
N PRO A 104 -5.79 12.23 -20.54
CA PRO A 104 -5.70 10.77 -20.56
C PRO A 104 -4.66 10.24 -21.56
N LYS A 105 -4.32 11.02 -22.61
CA LYS A 105 -3.31 10.62 -23.61
C LYS A 105 -1.87 10.79 -23.09
N ALA A 106 -1.66 11.63 -22.06
CA ALA A 106 -0.37 11.83 -21.41
C ALA A 106 -0.12 10.83 -20.26
N THR A 107 -1.00 9.85 -20.07
CA THR A 107 -0.87 8.85 -19.01
C THR A 107 -0.10 7.61 -19.44
N THR A 108 0.52 6.94 -18.47
CA THR A 108 1.05 5.59 -18.62
C THR A 108 -0.02 4.57 -18.21
N PRO A 109 -0.44 3.64 -19.09
CA PRO A 109 -1.36 2.57 -18.73
C PRO A 109 -0.65 1.49 -17.92
N LEU A 110 -1.12 1.24 -16.71
CA LEU A 110 -0.57 0.28 -15.75
C LEU A 110 -1.58 -0.86 -15.55
N LYS A 111 -1.19 -2.08 -15.92
CA LYS A 111 -2.05 -3.27 -15.83
C LYS A 111 -2.05 -3.86 -14.41
N THR A 112 -3.05 -4.69 -14.12
CA THR A 112 -3.13 -5.49 -12.89
C THR A 112 -1.79 -6.13 -12.53
N GLY A 113 -1.40 -6.00 -11.25
CA GLY A 113 -0.11 -6.43 -10.71
C GLY A 113 1.01 -5.38 -10.79
N THR A 114 0.81 -4.28 -11.53
CA THR A 114 1.82 -3.20 -11.60
C THR A 114 1.88 -2.45 -10.27
N TYR A 115 3.10 -2.16 -9.84
CA TYR A 115 3.41 -1.32 -8.70
C TYR A 115 3.82 0.09 -9.14
N MET A 116 3.36 1.12 -8.41
CA MET A 116 3.80 2.49 -8.56
C MET A 116 4.06 3.13 -7.20
N PHE A 117 5.09 3.94 -7.11
CA PHE A 117 5.40 4.76 -5.94
C PHE A 117 5.02 6.20 -6.19
N HIS A 118 4.20 6.78 -5.31
CA HIS A 118 3.89 8.20 -5.28
C HIS A 118 4.69 8.86 -4.15
N LYS A 119 5.67 9.68 -4.54
CA LYS A 119 6.42 10.48 -3.58
C LYS A 119 5.54 11.60 -3.03
N ALA A 120 5.67 11.91 -1.75
CA ALA A 120 5.05 13.06 -1.12
C ALA A 120 5.31 14.35 -1.91
N GLY A 121 4.26 15.14 -2.16
CA GLY A 121 4.32 16.38 -2.93
C GLY A 121 4.39 16.23 -4.46
N ALA A 122 4.53 15.01 -4.99
CA ALA A 122 4.57 14.80 -6.44
C ALA A 122 3.15 14.95 -7.03
N VAL A 123 3.00 15.90 -7.97
CA VAL A 123 1.73 16.13 -8.67
C VAL A 123 1.47 14.98 -9.64
N HIS A 124 0.24 14.50 -9.60
CA HIS A 124 -0.23 13.44 -10.49
C HIS A 124 -1.76 13.50 -10.65
N TYR A 125 -2.27 12.73 -11.59
CA TYR A 125 -3.67 12.39 -11.79
C TYR A 125 -3.75 10.97 -12.28
N ASP A 126 -4.82 10.25 -11.93
CA ASP A 126 -4.89 8.82 -12.19
C ASP A 126 -6.34 8.32 -12.25
N GLY A 127 -6.54 7.15 -12.81
CA GLY A 127 -7.85 6.55 -12.89
C GLY A 127 -8.00 5.58 -14.07
N SER A 128 -9.21 5.46 -14.61
CA SER A 128 -9.47 4.69 -15.82
C SER A 128 -9.69 5.63 -17.01
N ALA A 129 -8.81 5.58 -18.01
CA ALA A 129 -8.98 6.31 -19.26
C ALA A 129 -9.71 5.47 -20.36
N GLY A 130 -9.93 4.18 -20.12
CA GLY A 130 -10.53 3.24 -21.06
C GLY A 130 -12.00 2.92 -20.78
N ASP A 131 -12.47 1.84 -21.42
CA ASP A 131 -13.85 1.36 -21.38
C ASP A 131 -14.13 0.40 -20.21
N GLU A 132 -13.12 0.03 -19.45
CA GLU A 132 -13.23 -0.78 -18.24
C GLU A 132 -12.84 0.03 -17.00
N GLY A 133 -13.41 -0.32 -15.84
CA GLY A 133 -13.03 0.29 -14.57
C GLY A 133 -11.66 -0.20 -14.11
N ALA A 134 -10.99 0.61 -13.30
CA ALA A 134 -9.74 0.26 -12.65
C ALA A 134 -9.87 0.28 -11.14
N MET A 135 -9.18 -0.63 -10.46
CA MET A 135 -9.09 -0.65 -9.00
C MET A 135 -7.64 -0.71 -8.57
N VAL A 136 -7.28 0.12 -7.60
CA VAL A 136 -5.95 0.12 -6.97
C VAL A 136 -6.05 -0.10 -5.48
N GLN A 137 -5.00 -0.69 -4.91
CA GLN A 137 -4.78 -0.72 -3.47
C GLN A 137 -3.60 0.19 -3.13
N ILE A 138 -3.80 1.05 -2.15
CA ILE A 138 -2.86 2.09 -1.74
C ILE A 138 -2.48 1.85 -0.29
N VAL A 139 -1.18 1.86 0.00
CA VAL A 139 -0.61 1.80 1.35
C VAL A 139 0.14 3.11 1.61
N GLY A 140 -0.09 3.71 2.75
CA GLY A 140 0.60 4.94 3.18
C GLY A 140 0.70 5.03 4.70
N MET A 141 1.39 6.07 5.15
CA MET A 141 1.50 6.42 6.57
C MET A 141 0.70 7.71 6.81
N GLY A 142 -0.34 7.63 7.62
CA GLY A 142 -1.15 8.78 8.00
C GLY A 142 -0.49 9.71 9.04
N PRO A 143 -1.01 10.93 9.21
CA PRO A 143 -2.25 11.43 8.63
C PRO A 143 -2.10 11.76 7.14
N SER A 144 -3.06 11.26 6.34
CA SER A 144 -3.11 11.48 4.90
C SER A 144 -3.77 12.80 4.56
N LYS A 145 -3.17 13.54 3.62
CA LYS A 145 -3.76 14.77 3.08
C LYS A 145 -3.65 14.77 1.57
N THR A 146 -4.78 14.95 0.90
CA THR A 146 -4.82 15.20 -0.56
C THR A 146 -5.07 16.69 -0.83
N THR A 147 -4.28 17.28 -1.72
CA THR A 147 -4.43 18.67 -2.16
C THR A 147 -4.68 18.69 -3.65
N PHE A 148 -5.87 19.08 -4.07
CA PHE A 148 -6.23 19.23 -5.48
C PHE A 148 -5.77 20.60 -6.00
N LEU A 149 -5.16 20.60 -7.20
CA LEU A 149 -4.67 21.83 -7.84
C LEU A 149 -5.84 22.67 -8.37
N PHE A 150 -6.92 22.01 -8.81
CA PHE A 150 -8.10 22.64 -9.43
C PHE A 150 -9.39 22.26 -8.66
N PRO A 151 -9.54 22.73 -7.41
CA PRO A 151 -10.64 22.27 -6.54
C PRO A 151 -12.06 22.61 -7.08
N LYS A 152 -12.17 23.58 -8.00
CA LYS A 152 -13.45 23.89 -8.67
C LYS A 152 -13.86 22.86 -9.73
N GLU A 153 -12.96 22.01 -10.17
CA GLU A 153 -13.20 20.96 -11.16
C GLU A 153 -13.65 19.62 -10.53
N GLY A 154 -13.76 19.58 -9.19
CA GLY A 154 -14.06 18.35 -8.44
C GLY A 154 -12.83 17.50 -8.18
N SER A 155 -13.03 16.44 -7.40
CA SER A 155 -11.96 15.49 -7.05
C SER A 155 -11.78 14.40 -8.10
N PHE A 156 -12.89 13.97 -8.69
CA PHE A 156 -12.92 12.93 -9.75
C PHE A 156 -13.86 13.40 -10.87
N GLY A 157 -13.54 12.99 -12.09
CA GLY A 157 -14.37 13.35 -13.24
C GLY A 157 -13.79 12.85 -14.56
N LYS A 158 -14.38 13.31 -15.65
CA LYS A 158 -13.80 13.12 -16.99
C LYS A 158 -12.61 14.04 -17.15
N PRO A 159 -11.44 13.51 -17.55
CA PRO A 159 -10.26 14.33 -17.80
C PRO A 159 -10.54 15.42 -18.85
N ARG A 160 -9.76 16.50 -18.81
CA ARG A 160 -9.81 17.53 -19.85
C ARG A 160 -9.56 16.90 -21.22
N LYS A 161 -10.37 17.28 -22.21
CA LYS A 161 -10.03 16.98 -23.61
C LYS A 161 -8.99 18.00 -24.03
N LEU A 162 -7.85 17.56 -24.48
CA LEU A 162 -6.98 18.44 -25.27
C LEU A 162 -7.74 18.75 -26.56
N ASN A 163 -8.01 20.01 -26.81
CA ASN A 163 -8.53 20.53 -28.09
C ASN A 163 -7.47 20.38 -29.16
#